data_fa2d7e1bc673bdb29b2c574bb5d6d039
#
_entry.id   fa2d7e1bc673bdb29b2c574bb5d6d039
#
_cell.length_a   1.000
_cell.length_b   1.000
_cell.length_c   1.000
_cell.angle_alpha   90.00
_cell.angle_beta   90.00
_cell.angle_gamma   90.00
#
_symmetry.space_group_name_H-M   'P 1'
#
loop_
_entity.id
_entity.type
_entity.pdbx_description
1 polymer ?
#
loop_
_entity_poly.entity_id
_entity_poly.type
_entity_poly.pdbx_seq_one_letter_code
_entity_poly.pdbx_strand_id
1 'polypeptide(L)'
;MKNIVLCLFISISIDLIAFNNEISGNRSNSEKSKLKELEINNKYKIEPNDLRLNLLREYTKKHYGEACIYLNNPQIIVIHSTETENLEIVVNIFKNDLLIGRTDIEFGGEVNVGTHFIIDTNGEIYSNTPLDYIARHTIGFNYTAISVENIGFADNLTEEQFNSNIKLIKYLKNKYNSIKYIIGHYEYNNNSLPHFNLYKELDINYIHTIKIDPGTNFMNRIRNKLYNYGNSDNLFN
;
A
#
# COMPACT_ATOMS: atom_id res chain seq x y z
N MET A 1 -11.31 36.13 7.63
CA MET A 1 -11.17 35.79 6.20
C MET A 1 -10.69 34.37 6.14
N LYS A 2 -11.57 33.44 5.71
CA LYS A 2 -11.28 32.01 5.66
C LYS A 2 -10.56 31.72 4.34
N ASN A 3 -9.28 31.35 4.39
CA ASN A 3 -8.57 30.88 3.20
C ASN A 3 -9.02 29.45 2.91
N ILE A 4 -9.90 29.32 1.94
CA ILE A 4 -10.23 28.05 1.31
C ILE A 4 -9.10 27.75 0.32
N VAL A 5 -8.23 26.82 0.66
CA VAL A 5 -7.26 26.29 -0.29
C VAL A 5 -8.00 25.39 -1.26
N LEU A 6 -8.21 25.89 -2.47
CA LEU A 6 -8.85 25.19 -3.57
C LEU A 6 -7.85 24.20 -4.16
N CYS A 7 -8.02 22.90 -3.91
CA CYS A 7 -7.32 21.87 -4.67
C CYS A 7 -7.86 21.92 -6.12
N LEU A 8 -7.10 22.53 -7.02
CA LEU A 8 -7.47 22.62 -8.44
C LEU A 8 -7.45 21.21 -9.07
N PHE A 9 -8.62 20.70 -9.40
CA PHE A 9 -8.77 19.59 -10.33
C PHE A 9 -8.56 20.10 -11.75
N ILE A 10 -7.43 19.77 -12.36
CA ILE A 10 -7.26 19.90 -13.81
C ILE A 10 -7.68 18.55 -14.41
N SER A 11 -8.93 18.46 -14.82
CA SER A 11 -9.40 17.40 -15.71
C SER A 11 -9.02 17.76 -17.14
N ILE A 12 -7.99 17.13 -17.68
CA ILE A 12 -7.69 17.21 -19.11
C ILE A 12 -8.44 16.06 -19.78
N SER A 13 -9.54 16.41 -20.46
CA SER A 13 -10.19 15.54 -21.42
C SER A 13 -9.34 15.49 -22.69
N ILE A 14 -8.72 14.35 -22.97
CA ILE A 14 -8.02 14.11 -24.24
C ILE A 14 -8.98 13.36 -25.15
N ASP A 15 -9.47 14.05 -26.17
CA ASP A 15 -10.22 13.46 -27.27
C ASP A 15 -9.35 12.49 -28.06
N LEU A 16 -9.87 11.28 -28.22
CA LEU A 16 -9.24 10.18 -28.94
C LEU A 16 -9.37 10.45 -30.45
N ILE A 17 -8.30 10.87 -31.10
CA ILE A 17 -8.20 10.85 -32.58
C ILE A 17 -7.62 9.50 -33.00
N ALA A 18 -8.46 8.72 -33.64
CA ALA A 18 -8.07 7.45 -34.27
C ALA A 18 -7.12 7.70 -35.44
N PHE A 19 -5.93 7.12 -35.39
CA PHE A 19 -5.08 6.97 -36.58
C PHE A 19 -4.93 5.47 -36.89
N ASN A 20 -5.64 5.03 -37.93
CA ASN A 20 -5.42 3.74 -38.55
C ASN A 20 -4.12 3.77 -39.35
N ASN A 21 -3.19 2.87 -39.04
CA ASN A 21 -2.20 2.42 -40.01
C ASN A 21 -2.05 0.90 -39.90
N GLU A 22 -2.54 0.20 -40.91
CA GLU A 22 -2.29 -1.20 -41.18
C GLU A 22 -0.81 -1.42 -41.44
N ILE A 23 -0.18 -2.27 -40.64
CA ILE A 23 1.01 -3.01 -41.06
C ILE A 23 0.75 -4.48 -40.76
N SER A 24 0.54 -5.23 -41.85
CA SER A 24 0.42 -6.68 -41.88
C SER A 24 1.71 -7.33 -41.36
N GLY A 25 1.59 -8.10 -40.29
CA GLY A 25 2.62 -9.00 -39.80
C GLY A 25 1.98 -10.14 -39.04
N ASN A 26 1.87 -11.29 -39.71
CA ASN A 26 1.43 -12.57 -39.15
C ASN A 26 2.22 -12.85 -37.84
N ARG A 27 1.60 -12.68 -36.69
CA ARG A 27 1.98 -13.31 -35.44
C ARG A 27 0.84 -14.22 -35.00
N SER A 28 1.20 -15.46 -34.82
CA SER A 28 0.34 -16.58 -34.43
C SER A 28 -0.56 -16.25 -33.23
N ASN A 29 -1.86 -16.42 -33.42
CA ASN A 29 -2.93 -16.33 -32.41
C ASN A 29 -2.91 -17.53 -31.45
N SER A 30 -1.86 -17.68 -30.62
CA SER A 30 -1.82 -18.80 -29.68
C SER A 30 -1.33 -18.50 -28.26
N GLU A 31 -1.21 -17.24 -27.85
CA GLU A 31 -0.91 -16.92 -26.43
C GLU A 31 -1.57 -15.61 -25.96
N LYS A 32 -2.86 -15.43 -26.19
CA LYS A 32 -3.68 -14.72 -25.23
C LYS A 32 -4.04 -15.68 -24.11
N SER A 33 -3.06 -16.06 -23.27
CA SER A 33 -3.37 -16.61 -21.95
C SER A 33 -4.24 -15.57 -21.26
N LYS A 34 -5.51 -15.90 -20.99
CA LYS A 34 -6.39 -15.17 -20.10
C LYS A 34 -5.60 -14.95 -18.81
N LEU A 35 -4.96 -13.80 -18.64
CA LEU A 35 -4.54 -13.35 -17.32
C LEU A 35 -5.82 -13.36 -16.50
N LYS A 36 -5.96 -14.35 -15.62
CA LYS A 36 -7.08 -14.43 -14.69
C LYS A 36 -7.08 -13.09 -13.97
N GLU A 37 -8.15 -12.33 -14.17
CA GLU A 37 -8.31 -11.02 -13.53
C GLU A 37 -8.06 -11.17 -12.04
N LEU A 38 -7.30 -10.26 -11.42
CA LEU A 38 -7.02 -10.33 -10.01
C LEU A 38 -8.33 -10.17 -9.24
N GLU A 39 -8.74 -11.21 -8.54
CA GLU A 39 -9.96 -11.20 -7.74
C GLU A 39 -9.64 -10.54 -6.40
N ILE A 40 -10.34 -9.45 -6.07
CA ILE A 40 -10.24 -8.72 -4.81
C ILE A 40 -11.62 -8.71 -4.16
N ASN A 41 -11.71 -9.31 -2.98
CA ASN A 41 -12.95 -9.39 -2.22
C ASN A 41 -13.18 -8.09 -1.42
N ASN A 42 -14.35 -7.48 -1.55
CA ASN A 42 -14.71 -6.23 -0.88
C ASN A 42 -15.45 -6.44 0.46
N LYS A 43 -15.53 -7.68 0.97
CA LYS A 43 -16.25 -8.01 2.22
C LYS A 43 -15.83 -7.14 3.41
N TYR A 44 -14.55 -6.79 3.49
CA TYR A 44 -13.98 -6.03 4.61
C TYR A 44 -13.58 -4.61 4.24
N LYS A 45 -14.08 -4.12 3.11
CA LYS A 45 -13.83 -2.73 2.69
C LYS A 45 -14.46 -1.75 3.68
N ILE A 46 -13.68 -0.78 4.11
CA ILE A 46 -14.10 0.31 5.00
C ILE A 46 -14.46 1.51 4.14
N GLU A 47 -15.68 2.03 4.34
CA GLU A 47 -16.03 3.35 3.81
C GLU A 47 -15.74 4.38 4.91
N PRO A 48 -14.73 5.26 4.74
CA PRO A 48 -14.34 6.21 5.78
C PRO A 48 -15.47 7.19 6.08
N ASN A 49 -15.83 7.28 7.35
CA ASN A 49 -16.81 8.25 7.83
C ASN A 49 -16.15 9.60 8.19
N ASP A 50 -16.94 10.60 8.51
CA ASP A 50 -16.46 11.96 8.81
C ASP A 50 -15.46 11.98 9.99
N LEU A 51 -15.68 11.14 11.02
CA LEU A 51 -14.76 11.05 12.16
C LEU A 51 -13.38 10.58 11.71
N ARG A 52 -13.31 9.44 11.00
CA ARG A 52 -12.03 8.89 10.47
C ARG A 52 -11.34 9.89 9.55
N LEU A 53 -12.08 10.56 8.66
CA LEU A 53 -11.53 11.54 7.73
C LEU A 53 -10.98 12.77 8.47
N ASN A 54 -11.63 13.23 9.54
CA ASN A 54 -11.14 14.36 10.34
C ASN A 54 -9.87 13.98 11.11
N LEU A 55 -9.87 12.82 11.77
CA LEU A 55 -8.68 12.29 12.45
C LEU A 55 -7.50 12.10 11.48
N LEU A 56 -7.78 11.66 10.25
CA LEU A 56 -6.74 11.50 9.23
C LEU A 56 -6.17 12.85 8.77
N ARG A 57 -7.01 13.90 8.63
CA ARG A 57 -6.54 15.27 8.35
C ARG A 57 -5.63 15.81 9.45
N GLU A 58 -5.99 15.58 10.70
CA GLU A 58 -5.16 15.98 11.86
C GLU A 58 -3.83 15.25 11.83
N TYR A 59 -3.84 13.94 11.60
CA TYR A 59 -2.65 13.10 11.47
C TYR A 59 -1.74 13.62 10.35
N THR A 60 -2.25 13.78 9.14
CA THR A 60 -1.44 14.19 7.99
C THR A 60 -0.92 15.62 8.12
N LYS A 61 -1.69 16.52 8.73
CA LYS A 61 -1.21 17.88 9.05
C LYS A 61 -0.06 17.85 10.05
N LYS A 62 -0.15 17.01 11.08
CA LYS A 62 0.89 16.87 12.12
C LYS A 62 2.17 16.28 11.53
N HIS A 63 2.08 15.19 10.76
CA HIS A 63 3.22 14.41 10.29
C HIS A 63 3.79 14.89 8.96
N TYR A 64 2.95 15.44 8.09
CA TYR A 64 3.33 15.82 6.72
C TYR A 64 3.15 17.30 6.41
N GLY A 65 2.63 18.10 7.35
CA GLY A 65 2.44 19.55 7.21
C GLY A 65 1.20 19.95 6.40
N GLU A 66 0.46 18.98 5.85
CA GLU A 66 -0.70 19.22 5.01
C GLU A 66 -1.87 18.36 5.46
N ALA A 67 -3.07 18.95 5.59
CA ALA A 67 -4.29 18.22 5.94
C ALA A 67 -4.87 17.47 4.73
N CYS A 68 -4.09 16.57 4.13
CA CYS A 68 -4.47 15.78 2.96
C CYS A 68 -4.84 14.35 3.37
N ILE A 69 -6.01 13.89 2.96
CA ILE A 69 -6.48 12.53 3.24
C ILE A 69 -6.28 11.57 2.06
N TYR A 70 -5.94 12.11 0.89
CA TYR A 70 -5.87 11.33 -0.34
C TYR A 70 -4.45 10.82 -0.60
N LEU A 71 -4.37 9.54 -0.95
CA LEU A 71 -3.13 8.91 -1.40
C LEU A 71 -2.92 9.23 -2.88
N ASN A 72 -2.24 10.33 -3.13
CA ASN A 72 -1.93 10.75 -4.49
C ASN A 72 -0.56 10.22 -4.90
N ASN A 73 -0.49 9.60 -6.10
CA ASN A 73 0.78 9.18 -6.71
C ASN A 73 1.64 8.27 -5.79
N PRO A 74 1.13 7.11 -5.35
CA PRO A 74 1.87 6.21 -4.46
C PRO A 74 3.17 5.74 -5.10
N GLN A 75 4.26 5.75 -4.34
CA GLN A 75 5.60 5.38 -4.83
C GLN A 75 6.14 4.12 -4.16
N ILE A 76 5.51 3.66 -3.08
CA ILE A 76 5.98 2.52 -2.28
C ILE A 76 4.82 1.53 -2.09
N ILE A 77 5.14 0.23 -2.12
CA ILE A 77 4.30 -0.81 -1.53
C ILE A 77 5.02 -1.32 -0.28
N VAL A 78 4.35 -1.27 0.87
CA VAL A 78 4.84 -1.83 2.13
C VAL A 78 4.13 -3.14 2.42
N ILE A 79 4.90 -4.19 2.62
CA ILE A 79 4.40 -5.52 2.97
C ILE A 79 4.53 -5.72 4.49
N HIS A 80 3.44 -6.14 5.12
CA HIS A 80 3.31 -6.38 6.54
C HIS A 80 2.92 -7.83 6.85
N SER A 81 3.04 -8.23 8.13
CA SER A 81 2.33 -9.36 8.72
C SER A 81 1.72 -8.97 10.05
N THR A 82 0.58 -9.58 10.38
CA THR A 82 -0.32 -9.15 11.47
C THR A 82 0.09 -9.63 12.86
N GLU A 83 1.08 -10.54 12.95
CA GLU A 83 1.48 -11.24 14.19
C GLU A 83 0.30 -11.99 14.85
N THR A 84 -0.69 -12.40 14.04
CA THR A 84 -1.84 -13.27 14.41
C THR A 84 -2.37 -13.97 13.18
N GLU A 85 -2.88 -15.19 13.34
CA GLU A 85 -3.54 -15.98 12.28
C GLU A 85 -5.05 -15.74 12.21
N ASN A 86 -5.60 -14.82 13.01
CA ASN A 86 -7.03 -14.59 13.09
C ASN A 86 -7.44 -13.34 12.29
N LEU A 87 -7.96 -13.57 11.08
CA LEU A 87 -8.46 -12.53 10.18
C LEU A 87 -9.54 -11.64 10.82
N GLU A 88 -10.50 -12.23 11.55
CA GLU A 88 -11.61 -11.47 12.15
C GLU A 88 -11.12 -10.50 13.25
N ILE A 89 -10.10 -10.88 14.02
CA ILE A 89 -9.46 -9.97 14.99
C ILE A 89 -8.85 -8.78 14.26
N VAL A 90 -8.09 -9.03 13.20
CA VAL A 90 -7.41 -7.98 12.41
C VAL A 90 -8.42 -7.03 11.77
N VAL A 91 -9.46 -7.56 11.15
CA VAL A 91 -10.55 -6.77 10.55
C VAL A 91 -11.24 -5.89 11.60
N ASN A 92 -11.53 -6.45 12.78
CA ASN A 92 -12.16 -5.69 13.88
C ASN A 92 -11.24 -4.59 14.42
N ILE A 93 -9.92 -4.80 14.46
CA ILE A 93 -8.96 -3.74 14.81
C ILE A 93 -9.05 -2.59 13.79
N PHE A 94 -8.92 -2.88 12.50
CA PHE A 94 -8.90 -1.85 11.45
C PHE A 94 -10.24 -1.11 11.28
N LYS A 95 -11.35 -1.74 11.66
CA LYS A 95 -12.69 -1.14 11.57
C LYS A 95 -12.90 0.04 12.52
N ASN A 96 -12.18 0.10 13.64
CA ASN A 96 -12.28 1.22 14.58
C ASN A 96 -11.69 2.50 13.98
N ASP A 97 -12.33 3.64 14.23
CA ASP A 97 -11.83 4.94 13.77
C ASP A 97 -10.70 5.47 14.66
N LEU A 98 -10.79 5.20 15.95
CA LEU A 98 -9.83 5.62 16.96
C LEU A 98 -8.80 4.53 17.24
N LEU A 99 -7.55 4.94 17.48
CA LEU A 99 -6.47 4.08 17.93
C LEU A 99 -6.75 3.57 19.35
N ILE A 100 -6.80 2.26 19.53
CA ILE A 100 -7.06 1.63 20.83
C ILE A 100 -5.92 0.65 21.16
N GLY A 101 -5.38 0.76 22.38
CA GLY A 101 -4.46 -0.22 22.94
C GLY A 101 -3.05 -0.26 22.33
N ARG A 102 -2.67 0.75 21.53
CA ARG A 102 -1.36 0.86 20.88
C ARG A 102 -0.55 2.01 21.49
N THR A 103 -0.07 1.80 22.73
CA THR A 103 0.74 2.77 23.48
C THR A 103 2.09 3.07 22.82
N ASP A 104 2.58 2.15 21.98
CA ASP A 104 3.82 2.30 21.21
C ASP A 104 3.75 3.40 20.14
N ILE A 105 2.54 3.73 19.66
CA ILE A 105 2.32 4.72 18.59
C ILE A 105 1.25 5.77 18.93
N GLU A 106 0.76 5.82 20.17
CA GLU A 106 -0.31 6.76 20.56
C GLU A 106 0.09 8.23 20.39
N PHE A 107 1.35 8.57 20.62
CA PHE A 107 1.87 9.95 20.41
C PHE A 107 1.77 10.43 18.97
N GLY A 108 1.65 9.52 17.99
CA GLY A 108 1.42 9.89 16.59
C GLY A 108 0.02 10.43 16.29
N GLY A 109 -0.93 10.35 17.24
CA GLY A 109 -2.30 10.86 17.06
C GLY A 109 -3.36 9.77 17.18
N GLU A 110 -4.62 10.20 17.11
CA GLU A 110 -5.78 9.38 17.47
C GLU A 110 -6.34 8.53 16.31
N VAL A 111 -6.03 8.86 15.04
CA VAL A 111 -6.50 8.02 13.93
C VAL A 111 -5.96 6.60 14.07
N ASN A 112 -6.85 5.62 13.88
CA ASN A 112 -6.45 4.23 13.99
C ASN A 112 -5.47 3.81 12.89
N VAL A 113 -4.74 2.72 13.13
CA VAL A 113 -3.97 2.03 12.10
C VAL A 113 -4.92 1.43 11.04
N GLY A 114 -4.42 1.25 9.83
CA GLY A 114 -5.19 0.69 8.72
C GLY A 114 -4.28 0.16 7.61
N THR A 115 -4.86 -0.59 6.70
CA THR A 115 -4.17 -1.13 5.52
C THR A 115 -5.05 -0.99 4.29
N HIS A 116 -4.47 -1.06 3.09
CA HIS A 116 -5.26 -1.04 1.84
C HIS A 116 -5.75 -2.44 1.46
N PHE A 117 -4.92 -3.45 1.70
CA PHE A 117 -5.25 -4.83 1.40
C PHE A 117 -4.90 -5.74 2.57
N ILE A 118 -5.71 -6.79 2.74
CA ILE A 118 -5.45 -7.90 3.65
C ILE A 118 -5.36 -9.17 2.79
N ILE A 119 -4.33 -9.98 3.01
CA ILE A 119 -4.18 -11.30 2.38
C ILE A 119 -4.29 -12.36 3.46
N ASP A 120 -5.35 -13.18 3.37
CA ASP A 120 -5.58 -14.27 4.33
C ASP A 120 -4.64 -15.44 4.07
N THR A 121 -4.53 -16.37 5.02
CA THR A 121 -3.67 -17.56 4.96
C THR A 121 -3.92 -18.45 3.74
N ASN A 122 -5.14 -18.47 3.22
CA ASN A 122 -5.52 -19.18 1.98
C ASN A 122 -5.18 -18.39 0.70
N GLY A 123 -4.58 -17.20 0.83
CA GLY A 123 -4.24 -16.32 -0.29
C GLY A 123 -5.39 -15.45 -0.80
N GLU A 124 -6.57 -15.46 -0.18
CA GLU A 124 -7.66 -14.56 -0.56
C GLU A 124 -7.27 -13.10 -0.26
N ILE A 125 -7.48 -12.21 -1.24
CA ILE A 125 -7.14 -10.80 -1.15
C ILE A 125 -8.40 -10.01 -0.83
N TYR A 126 -8.39 -9.29 0.28
CA TYR A 126 -9.47 -8.38 0.66
C TYR A 126 -9.05 -6.93 0.49
N SER A 127 -9.93 -6.10 -0.05
CA SER A 127 -9.84 -4.64 0.06
C SER A 127 -10.23 -4.22 1.48
N ASN A 128 -9.49 -3.25 2.04
CA ASN A 128 -9.81 -2.67 3.35
C ASN A 128 -9.94 -1.15 3.23
N THR A 129 -8.89 -0.35 3.44
CA THR A 129 -8.96 1.10 3.15
C THR A 129 -8.97 1.31 1.64
N PRO A 130 -9.90 2.12 1.08
CA PRO A 130 -9.90 2.42 -0.36
C PRO A 130 -8.57 3.06 -0.79
N LEU A 131 -8.08 2.68 -1.98
CA LEU A 131 -6.78 3.13 -2.51
C LEU A 131 -6.63 4.65 -2.68
N ASP A 132 -7.76 5.36 -2.71
CA ASP A 132 -7.75 6.82 -2.82
C ASP A 132 -7.41 7.53 -1.50
N TYR A 133 -7.43 6.80 -0.37
CA TYR A 133 -7.19 7.37 0.96
C TYR A 133 -5.84 6.91 1.52
N ILE A 134 -5.22 7.80 2.30
CA ILE A 134 -4.06 7.46 3.12
C ILE A 134 -4.50 6.48 4.23
N ALA A 135 -3.73 5.42 4.45
CA ALA A 135 -3.86 4.55 5.61
C ALA A 135 -2.67 4.76 6.56
N ARG A 136 -2.88 4.66 7.88
CA ARG A 136 -1.81 4.75 8.88
C ARG A 136 -1.21 3.38 9.12
N HIS A 137 -0.04 3.08 8.57
CA HIS A 137 0.62 1.78 8.68
C HIS A 137 2.15 1.85 8.84
N THR A 138 2.79 2.92 8.34
CA THR A 138 4.26 3.03 8.34
C THR A 138 4.68 4.48 8.59
N ILE A 139 5.40 4.73 9.68
CA ILE A 139 5.87 6.06 10.04
C ILE A 139 6.72 6.65 8.91
N GLY A 140 6.44 7.89 8.53
CA GLY A 140 7.17 8.63 7.51
C GLY A 140 6.78 8.34 6.07
N PHE A 141 5.93 7.32 5.79
CA PHE A 141 5.61 6.91 4.42
C PHE A 141 4.12 6.83 4.08
N ASN A 142 3.19 6.96 5.05
CA ASN A 142 1.76 6.78 4.79
C ASN A 142 1.23 7.67 3.67
N TYR A 143 1.80 8.84 3.45
CA TYR A 143 1.39 9.80 2.42
C TYR A 143 1.71 9.34 0.98
N THR A 144 2.56 8.33 0.81
CA THR A 144 3.06 7.86 -0.50
C THR A 144 3.09 6.34 -0.63
N ALA A 145 2.60 5.60 0.37
CA ALA A 145 2.71 4.14 0.40
C ALA A 145 1.35 3.43 0.39
N ILE A 146 1.26 2.37 -0.42
CA ILE A 146 0.20 1.37 -0.36
C ILE A 146 0.63 0.25 0.59
N SER A 147 -0.25 -0.15 1.49
CA SER A 147 -0.02 -1.20 2.48
C SER A 147 -0.70 -2.50 2.10
N VAL A 148 0.01 -3.61 2.31
CA VAL A 148 -0.51 -4.98 2.17
C VAL A 148 -0.21 -5.74 3.47
N GLU A 149 -1.26 -6.14 4.17
CA GLU A 149 -1.20 -6.86 5.44
C GLU A 149 -1.44 -8.35 5.22
N ASN A 150 -0.50 -9.20 5.61
CA ASN A 150 -0.64 -10.65 5.52
C ASN A 150 -1.03 -11.23 6.89
N ILE A 151 -2.10 -12.02 6.93
CA ILE A 151 -2.53 -12.69 8.16
C ILE A 151 -1.51 -13.77 8.53
N GLY A 152 -0.84 -13.63 9.68
CA GLY A 152 0.19 -14.57 10.14
C GLY A 152 1.40 -13.89 10.77
N PHE A 153 2.45 -14.65 10.94
CA PHE A 153 3.68 -14.23 11.60
C PHE A 153 4.82 -14.04 10.61
N ALA A 154 5.77 -13.17 10.96
CA ALA A 154 6.96 -12.89 10.15
C ALA A 154 7.70 -14.19 9.78
N ASP A 155 8.09 -14.30 8.50
CA ASP A 155 8.75 -15.47 7.90
C ASP A 155 7.98 -16.81 7.97
N ASN A 156 6.70 -16.80 8.43
CA ASN A 156 5.83 -17.99 8.46
C ASN A 156 4.55 -17.80 7.63
N LEU A 157 4.64 -17.03 6.54
CA LEU A 157 3.54 -16.81 5.62
C LEU A 157 3.45 -17.94 4.59
N THR A 158 2.23 -18.24 4.15
CA THR A 158 1.95 -19.37 3.27
C THR A 158 2.41 -19.14 1.83
N GLU A 159 2.46 -20.22 1.04
CA GLU A 159 2.75 -20.15 -0.39
C GLU A 159 1.61 -19.46 -1.16
N GLU A 160 0.38 -19.62 -0.71
CA GLU A 160 -0.81 -18.96 -1.23
C GLU A 160 -0.71 -17.44 -1.04
N GLN A 161 -0.29 -16.98 0.14
CA GLN A 161 -0.03 -15.56 0.42
C GLN A 161 1.10 -15.02 -0.43
N PHE A 162 2.21 -15.77 -0.57
CA PHE A 162 3.30 -15.39 -1.45
C PHE A 162 2.83 -15.16 -2.89
N ASN A 163 2.06 -16.12 -3.45
CA ASN A 163 1.54 -16.02 -4.81
C ASN A 163 0.57 -14.84 -4.98
N SER A 164 -0.24 -14.57 -3.96
CA SER A 164 -1.18 -13.46 -3.95
C SER A 164 -0.48 -12.10 -3.86
N ASN A 165 0.58 -11.98 -3.04
CA ASN A 165 1.42 -10.77 -3.02
C ASN A 165 2.03 -10.50 -4.41
N ILE A 166 2.57 -11.50 -5.10
CA ILE A 166 3.13 -11.34 -6.44
C ILE A 166 2.08 -10.82 -7.44
N LYS A 167 0.86 -11.37 -7.40
CA LYS A 167 -0.24 -10.93 -8.29
C LYS A 167 -0.66 -9.49 -7.96
N LEU A 168 -0.84 -9.18 -6.68
CA LEU A 168 -1.26 -7.87 -6.21
C LEU A 168 -0.22 -6.79 -6.53
N ILE A 169 1.06 -7.06 -6.30
CA ILE A 169 2.17 -6.14 -6.63
C ILE A 169 2.17 -5.83 -8.13
N LYS A 170 2.03 -6.84 -9.00
CA LYS A 170 1.96 -6.63 -10.45
C LYS A 170 0.74 -5.80 -10.85
N TYR A 171 -0.41 -6.06 -10.25
CA TYR A 171 -1.62 -5.28 -10.47
C TYR A 171 -1.42 -3.81 -10.09
N LEU A 172 -0.88 -3.56 -8.88
CA LEU A 172 -0.65 -2.20 -8.38
C LEU A 172 0.38 -1.45 -9.24
N LYS A 173 1.45 -2.10 -9.68
CA LYS A 173 2.41 -1.50 -10.61
C LYS A 173 1.81 -1.14 -11.96
N ASN A 174 0.94 -1.98 -12.49
CA ASN A 174 0.24 -1.67 -13.74
C ASN A 174 -0.77 -0.52 -13.56
N LYS A 175 -1.36 -0.39 -12.37
CA LYS A 175 -2.29 0.69 -12.02
C LYS A 175 -1.59 2.01 -11.75
N TYR A 176 -0.42 1.97 -11.11
CA TYR A 176 0.35 3.14 -10.68
C TYR A 176 1.80 3.08 -11.17
N ASN A 177 2.08 3.72 -12.30
CA ASN A 177 3.45 3.79 -12.85
C ASN A 177 4.44 4.52 -11.93
N SER A 178 3.93 5.22 -10.92
CA SER A 178 4.72 5.92 -9.90
C SER A 178 5.39 5.00 -8.87
N ILE A 179 4.93 3.75 -8.72
CA ILE A 179 5.49 2.81 -7.75
C ILE A 179 6.92 2.45 -8.13
N LYS A 180 7.86 2.78 -7.24
CA LYS A 180 9.30 2.57 -7.42
C LYS A 180 9.87 1.52 -6.46
N TYR A 181 9.28 1.38 -5.27
CA TYR A 181 9.84 0.57 -4.20
C TYR A 181 8.84 -0.44 -3.65
N ILE A 182 9.34 -1.61 -3.29
CA ILE A 182 8.61 -2.63 -2.55
C ILE A 182 9.47 -2.99 -1.34
N ILE A 183 8.97 -2.64 -0.15
CA ILE A 183 9.69 -2.82 1.10
C ILE A 183 8.92 -3.69 2.08
N GLY A 184 9.63 -4.41 2.95
CA GLY A 184 9.07 -4.96 4.17
C GLY A 184 8.99 -3.87 5.24
N HIS A 185 8.05 -3.98 6.16
CA HIS A 185 7.90 -2.99 7.23
C HIS A 185 9.19 -2.82 8.04
N TYR A 186 9.97 -3.89 8.25
CA TYR A 186 11.26 -3.82 8.97
C TYR A 186 12.30 -2.90 8.30
N GLU A 187 12.12 -2.54 7.02
CA GLU A 187 13.06 -1.70 6.27
C GLU A 187 12.76 -0.21 6.37
N TYR A 188 11.59 0.19 6.89
CA TYR A 188 11.08 1.55 6.83
C TYR A 188 12.02 2.60 7.45
N ASN A 189 12.82 2.22 8.44
CA ASN A 189 13.74 3.11 9.15
C ASN A 189 15.22 2.92 8.70
N ASN A 190 15.46 2.25 7.58
CA ASN A 190 16.81 2.06 7.07
C ASN A 190 17.19 3.19 6.10
N ASN A 191 17.94 4.17 6.61
CA ASN A 191 18.38 5.35 5.85
C ASN A 191 19.44 5.06 4.78
N SER A 192 19.97 3.84 4.72
CA SER A 192 20.89 3.41 3.66
C SER A 192 20.16 2.93 2.41
N LEU A 193 18.84 2.72 2.49
CA LEU A 193 18.04 2.21 1.37
C LEU A 193 17.41 3.36 0.59
N PRO A 194 17.35 3.30 -0.77
CA PRO A 194 16.89 4.41 -1.62
C PRO A 194 15.46 4.88 -1.37
N HIS A 195 14.54 4.03 -0.89
CA HIS A 195 13.20 4.46 -0.53
C HIS A 195 13.21 5.51 0.58
N PHE A 196 14.25 5.56 1.41
CA PHE A 196 14.36 6.53 2.50
C PHE A 196 14.43 7.98 2.00
N ASN A 197 14.76 8.24 0.75
CA ASN A 197 14.65 9.56 0.11
C ASN A 197 13.21 10.09 0.07
N LEU A 198 12.21 9.23 0.29
CA LEU A 198 10.79 9.59 0.38
C LEU A 198 10.32 9.71 1.84
N TYR A 199 11.22 9.51 2.82
CA TYR A 199 10.86 9.64 4.23
C TYR A 199 10.46 11.08 4.55
N LYS A 200 9.29 11.24 5.17
CA LYS A 200 8.78 12.54 5.62
C LYS A 200 8.07 12.37 6.96
N GLU A 201 8.65 12.93 8.02
CA GLU A 201 8.05 12.99 9.35
C GLU A 201 8.43 14.32 10.00
N LEU A 202 7.44 15.11 10.39
CA LEU A 202 7.64 16.43 11.00
C LEU A 202 7.51 16.41 12.53
N ASP A 203 6.84 15.38 13.07
CA ASP A 203 6.74 15.22 14.52
C ASP A 203 7.95 14.47 15.08
N ILE A 204 8.91 15.22 15.66
CA ILE A 204 10.13 14.65 16.23
C ILE A 204 9.87 13.74 17.45
N ASN A 205 8.67 13.78 18.03
CA ASN A 205 8.28 12.93 19.15
C ASN A 205 7.66 11.59 18.68
N TYR A 206 7.41 11.43 17.36
CA TYR A 206 6.90 10.18 16.83
C TYR A 206 8.04 9.19 16.63
N ILE A 207 8.38 8.49 17.72
CA ILE A 207 9.55 7.62 17.79
C ILE A 207 9.33 6.37 16.94
N HIS A 208 10.37 5.98 16.21
CA HIS A 208 10.40 4.74 15.44
C HIS A 208 10.31 3.51 16.34
N THR A 209 9.50 2.54 15.97
CA THR A 209 9.41 1.23 16.60
C THR A 209 10.16 0.19 15.78
N ILE A 210 10.82 -0.74 16.44
CA ILE A 210 11.48 -1.86 15.74
C ILE A 210 10.39 -2.76 15.15
N LYS A 211 10.54 -3.08 13.86
CA LYS A 211 9.65 -3.97 13.11
C LYS A 211 10.45 -5.14 12.57
N ILE A 212 9.81 -6.31 12.51
CA ILE A 212 10.39 -7.53 11.94
C ILE A 212 9.57 -8.05 10.75
N ASP A 213 8.34 -7.58 10.63
CA ASP A 213 7.34 -8.01 9.64
C ASP A 213 7.65 -7.49 8.22
N PRO A 214 7.35 -8.26 7.19
CA PRO A 214 6.81 -9.62 7.15
C PRO A 214 7.91 -10.71 7.22
N GLY A 215 9.14 -10.37 7.58
CA GLY A 215 10.29 -11.23 7.63
C GLY A 215 11.20 -11.10 6.39
N THR A 216 12.49 -11.27 6.61
CA THR A 216 13.50 -11.08 5.56
C THR A 216 13.45 -12.16 4.48
N ASN A 217 13.17 -13.43 4.87
CA ASN A 217 13.08 -14.53 3.93
C ASN A 217 11.89 -14.33 2.98
N PHE A 218 10.74 -13.91 3.50
CA PHE A 218 9.56 -13.65 2.69
C PHE A 218 9.81 -12.53 1.67
N MET A 219 10.41 -11.42 2.10
CA MET A 219 10.75 -10.31 1.21
C MET A 219 11.77 -10.71 0.14
N ASN A 220 12.80 -11.48 0.50
CA ASN A 220 13.79 -11.98 -0.46
C ASN A 220 13.14 -12.87 -1.54
N ARG A 221 12.18 -13.73 -1.16
CA ARG A 221 11.41 -14.54 -2.11
C ARG A 221 10.60 -13.67 -3.08
N ILE A 222 9.90 -12.64 -2.57
CA ILE A 222 9.14 -11.68 -3.39
C ILE A 222 10.07 -11.02 -4.41
N ARG A 223 11.20 -10.45 -3.96
CA ARG A 223 12.15 -9.75 -4.81
C ARG A 223 12.72 -10.67 -5.89
N ASN A 224 13.20 -11.85 -5.53
CA ASN A 224 13.75 -12.83 -6.47
C ASN A 224 12.70 -13.21 -7.54
N LYS A 225 11.44 -13.39 -7.14
CA LYS A 225 10.36 -13.73 -8.08
C LYS A 225 10.07 -12.61 -9.06
N LEU A 226 10.07 -11.37 -8.59
CA LEU A 226 9.79 -10.21 -9.44
C LEU A 226 10.97 -9.87 -10.36
N TYR A 227 12.21 -9.98 -9.88
CA TYR A 227 13.42 -9.79 -10.67
C TYR A 227 13.49 -10.73 -11.88
N ASN A 228 13.16 -12.00 -11.69
CA ASN A 228 13.17 -13.02 -12.75
C ASN A 228 12.05 -12.83 -13.79
N TYR A 229 11.13 -11.92 -13.61
CA TYR A 229 10.04 -11.63 -14.56
C TYR A 229 10.37 -10.56 -15.60
N GLY A 230 11.64 -10.15 -15.70
CA GLY A 230 12.16 -9.47 -16.90
C GLY A 230 11.78 -8.01 -17.05
N ASN A 231 11.93 -7.22 -16.01
CA ASN A 231 12.06 -5.78 -16.17
C ASN A 231 13.33 -5.30 -15.46
N SER A 232 14.23 -4.73 -16.24
CA SER A 232 15.48 -4.10 -15.85
C SER A 232 15.32 -2.85 -14.97
N ASP A 233 14.13 -2.55 -14.52
CA ASP A 233 13.88 -1.45 -13.61
C ASP A 233 14.12 -1.94 -12.19
N ASN A 234 15.17 -1.41 -11.56
CA ASN A 234 15.55 -1.66 -10.17
C ASN A 234 14.42 -1.28 -9.19
N LEU A 235 13.40 -2.13 -9.09
CA LEU A 235 12.30 -2.01 -8.09
C LEU A 235 12.74 -2.45 -6.70
N PHE A 236 14.03 -2.69 -6.53
CA PHE A 236 14.55 -3.44 -5.43
C PHE A 236 15.68 -2.69 -4.76
N ASN A 237 15.44 -2.42 -3.56
CA ASN A 237 16.48 -2.37 -2.57
C ASN A 237 16.21 -3.32 -1.51
#